data_ad5841f0788f797880336fbcc8860b3f
#
_entry.id   ad5841f0788f797880336fbcc8860b3f
#
_cell.length_a   1.000
_cell.length_b   1.000
_cell.length_c   1.000
_cell.angle_alpha   90.00
_cell.angle_beta   90.00
_cell.angle_gamma   90.00
#
_symmetry.space_group_name_H-M   'P 1'
#
loop_
_entity.id
_entity.type
_entity.pdbx_description
1 polymer ?
#
loop_
_entity_poly.entity_id
_entity_poly.type
_entity_poly.pdbx_seq_one_letter_code
_entity_poly.pdbx_strand_id
1 'polypeptide(L)'
;MGLFDLFSKKQRRANQAFLADQRSQQVIAKIKKLDLPTELKQQLINAKVYDIWFNSKDLAPLSNLLSDHERIEYAALGITDQGEDVMLTCTNQNLIILSKKHPSENSRVIPLTEIMSVLLQQQIISEELTLIVNNEQVNISLLNKTTAVLLTEAIKKWSRNDDNLDKQVEQIKKLKDLLDQGILTEEEFQAKKKQILKI
;
A
#
# COMPACT_ATOMS: atom_id res chain seq x y z
N MET A 1 -30.48 -16.79 -15.59
CA MET A 1 -28.99 -16.68 -15.60
C MET A 1 -28.49 -18.01 -16.16
N GLY A 2 -28.10 -18.02 -17.44
CA GLY A 2 -27.92 -19.25 -18.20
C GLY A 2 -26.52 -19.86 -18.00
N LEU A 3 -26.45 -21.18 -18.22
CA LEU A 3 -25.22 -22.00 -18.15
C LEU A 3 -24.09 -21.39 -19.03
N PHE A 4 -24.43 -20.74 -20.14
CA PHE A 4 -23.52 -20.06 -21.05
C PHE A 4 -22.80 -18.85 -20.41
N ASP A 5 -23.45 -18.11 -19.51
CA ASP A 5 -22.87 -16.97 -18.80
C ASP A 5 -21.81 -17.41 -17.77
N LEU A 6 -22.03 -18.55 -17.13
CA LEU A 6 -21.09 -19.14 -16.19
C LEU A 6 -19.81 -19.66 -16.89
N PHE A 7 -19.97 -20.27 -18.07
CA PHE A 7 -18.83 -20.73 -18.88
C PHE A 7 -17.99 -19.57 -19.39
N SER A 8 -18.62 -18.49 -19.87
CA SER A 8 -17.91 -17.30 -20.35
C SER A 8 -17.16 -16.56 -19.23
N LYS A 9 -17.75 -16.48 -18.03
CA LYS A 9 -17.08 -15.91 -16.84
C LYS A 9 -15.90 -16.76 -16.37
N LYS A 10 -16.03 -18.08 -16.37
CA LYS A 10 -14.95 -18.99 -15.97
C LYS A 10 -13.79 -18.93 -16.96
N GLN A 11 -14.08 -18.84 -18.25
CA GLN A 11 -13.06 -18.73 -19.30
C GLN A 11 -12.36 -17.36 -19.28
N ARG A 12 -13.09 -16.27 -19.03
CA ARG A 12 -12.49 -14.94 -18.83
C ARG A 12 -11.57 -14.90 -17.62
N ARG A 13 -11.99 -15.49 -16.48
CA ARG A 13 -11.15 -15.59 -15.27
C ARG A 13 -9.89 -16.43 -15.51
N ALA A 14 -10.01 -17.57 -16.22
CA ALA A 14 -8.86 -18.40 -16.56
C ALA A 14 -7.88 -17.68 -17.49
N ASN A 15 -8.36 -16.96 -18.50
CA ASN A 15 -7.53 -16.14 -19.37
C ASN A 15 -6.85 -14.99 -18.64
N GLN A 16 -7.58 -14.31 -17.73
CA GLN A 16 -6.97 -13.26 -16.90
C GLN A 16 -5.90 -13.80 -15.96
N ALA A 17 -6.13 -14.97 -15.34
CA ALA A 17 -5.13 -15.62 -14.48
C ALA A 17 -3.89 -16.04 -15.29
N PHE A 18 -4.07 -16.57 -16.49
CA PHE A 18 -2.97 -16.95 -17.39
C PHE A 18 -2.15 -15.74 -17.82
N LEU A 19 -2.80 -14.63 -18.21
CA LEU A 19 -2.11 -13.39 -18.59
C LEU A 19 -1.38 -12.76 -17.41
N ALA A 20 -1.95 -12.82 -16.20
CA ALA A 20 -1.32 -12.36 -14.98
C ALA A 20 -0.07 -13.20 -14.65
N ASP A 21 -0.14 -14.52 -14.83
CA ASP A 21 0.99 -15.41 -14.61
C ASP A 21 2.11 -15.17 -15.64
N GLN A 22 1.79 -15.00 -16.92
CA GLN A 22 2.78 -14.66 -17.94
C GLN A 22 3.48 -13.33 -17.66
N ARG A 23 2.74 -12.30 -17.25
CA ARG A 23 3.32 -11.00 -16.84
C ARG A 23 4.24 -11.16 -15.64
N SER A 24 3.81 -11.93 -14.65
CA SER A 24 4.62 -12.27 -13.48
C SER A 24 5.95 -12.92 -13.87
N GLN A 25 5.93 -13.90 -14.76
CA GLN A 25 7.14 -14.58 -15.23
C GLN A 25 8.09 -13.63 -15.99
N GLN A 26 7.55 -12.73 -16.81
CA GLN A 26 8.35 -11.71 -17.51
C GLN A 26 9.00 -10.72 -16.54
N VAL A 27 8.29 -10.28 -15.52
CA VAL A 27 8.82 -9.38 -14.47
C VAL A 27 9.89 -10.10 -13.65
N ILE A 28 9.66 -11.34 -13.24
CA ILE A 28 10.67 -12.16 -12.54
C ILE A 28 11.94 -12.31 -13.39
N ALA A 29 11.80 -12.58 -14.69
CA ALA A 29 12.93 -12.69 -15.60
C ALA A 29 13.70 -11.36 -15.73
N LYS A 30 13.00 -10.23 -15.72
CA LYS A 30 13.61 -8.88 -15.68
C LYS A 30 14.38 -8.66 -14.37
N ILE A 31 13.75 -8.91 -13.21
CA ILE A 31 14.38 -8.72 -11.90
C ILE A 31 15.65 -9.57 -11.78
N LYS A 32 15.61 -10.81 -12.23
CA LYS A 32 16.78 -11.71 -12.20
C LYS A 32 17.98 -11.17 -13.00
N LYS A 33 17.72 -10.41 -14.08
CA LYS A 33 18.76 -9.81 -14.93
C LYS A 33 19.32 -8.48 -14.39
N LEU A 34 18.67 -7.86 -13.41
CA LEU A 34 19.18 -6.64 -12.81
C LEU A 34 20.49 -6.90 -12.06
N ASP A 35 21.41 -5.96 -12.13
CA ASP A 35 22.61 -5.95 -11.30
C ASP A 35 22.30 -5.35 -9.94
N LEU A 36 21.75 -6.20 -9.05
CA LEU A 36 21.32 -5.87 -7.69
C LEU A 36 21.72 -7.01 -6.73
N PRO A 37 21.82 -6.72 -5.43
CA PRO A 37 22.03 -7.76 -4.43
C PRO A 37 20.98 -8.88 -4.54
N THR A 38 21.41 -10.13 -4.36
CA THR A 38 20.54 -11.30 -4.51
C THR A 38 19.33 -11.24 -3.58
N GLU A 39 19.53 -10.75 -2.36
CA GLU A 39 18.47 -10.59 -1.37
C GLU A 39 17.40 -9.60 -1.83
N LEU A 40 17.82 -8.42 -2.33
CA LEU A 40 16.89 -7.42 -2.86
C LEU A 40 16.10 -7.97 -4.05
N LYS A 41 16.76 -8.69 -4.97
CA LYS A 41 16.06 -9.36 -6.09
C LYS A 41 15.01 -10.35 -5.58
N GLN A 42 15.36 -11.14 -4.57
CA GLN A 42 14.43 -12.11 -3.99
C GLN A 42 13.24 -11.43 -3.30
N GLN A 43 13.48 -10.34 -2.57
CA GLN A 43 12.41 -9.56 -1.95
C GLN A 43 11.45 -8.97 -2.99
N LEU A 44 11.97 -8.36 -4.07
CA LEU A 44 11.15 -7.81 -5.17
C LEU A 44 10.32 -8.90 -5.87
N ILE A 45 10.89 -10.10 -6.04
CA ILE A 45 10.16 -11.26 -6.60
C ILE A 45 9.04 -11.71 -5.66
N ASN A 46 9.34 -11.83 -4.37
CA ASN A 46 8.37 -12.26 -3.36
C ASN A 46 7.23 -11.26 -3.19
N ALA A 47 7.51 -9.98 -3.30
CA ALA A 47 6.54 -8.89 -3.27
C ALA A 47 5.63 -8.85 -4.51
N LYS A 48 5.85 -9.72 -5.50
CA LYS A 48 5.06 -9.82 -6.73
C LYS A 48 4.93 -8.47 -7.45
N VAL A 49 6.04 -7.73 -7.56
CA VAL A 49 6.08 -6.46 -8.29
C VAL A 49 5.79 -6.74 -9.76
N TYR A 50 4.64 -6.27 -10.26
CA TYR A 50 4.16 -6.60 -11.61
C TYR A 50 4.73 -5.70 -12.71
N ASP A 51 5.21 -4.50 -12.37
CA ASP A 51 5.76 -3.55 -13.34
C ASP A 51 7.09 -3.00 -12.82
N ILE A 52 8.18 -3.23 -13.55
CA ILE A 52 9.47 -2.61 -13.27
C ILE A 52 9.87 -1.78 -14.48
N TRP A 53 9.81 -0.46 -14.34
CA TRP A 53 10.35 0.52 -15.28
C TRP A 53 11.73 1.01 -14.87
N PHE A 54 12.15 0.64 -13.67
CA PHE A 54 13.42 1.03 -13.09
C PHE A 54 14.51 0.07 -13.54
N ASN A 55 15.72 0.59 -13.75
CA ASN A 55 16.91 -0.19 -14.01
C ASN A 55 17.71 -0.43 -12.71
N SER A 56 18.84 -1.14 -12.84
CA SER A 56 19.68 -1.45 -11.66
C SER A 56 20.18 -0.22 -10.93
N LYS A 57 20.50 0.87 -11.65
CA LYS A 57 21.00 2.12 -11.02
C LYS A 57 19.90 2.82 -10.23
N ASP A 58 18.68 2.82 -10.77
CA ASP A 58 17.53 3.44 -10.10
C ASP A 58 17.15 2.69 -8.82
N LEU A 59 17.31 1.36 -8.81
CA LEU A 59 16.94 0.49 -7.68
C LEU A 59 18.08 0.26 -6.68
N ALA A 60 19.33 0.49 -7.05
CA ALA A 60 20.47 0.27 -6.16
C ALA A 60 20.32 0.99 -4.80
N PRO A 61 19.86 2.26 -4.73
CA PRO A 61 19.66 2.93 -3.46
C PRO A 61 18.64 2.26 -2.53
N LEU A 62 17.69 1.49 -3.07
CA LEU A 62 16.69 0.80 -2.26
C LEU A 62 17.35 -0.16 -1.25
N SER A 63 18.46 -0.81 -1.62
CA SER A 63 19.18 -1.70 -0.70
C SER A 63 19.79 -0.97 0.51
N ASN A 64 20.09 0.32 0.35
CA ASN A 64 20.61 1.15 1.43
C ASN A 64 19.52 1.81 2.28
N LEU A 65 18.30 1.88 1.74
CA LEU A 65 17.14 2.43 2.43
C LEU A 65 16.39 1.39 3.26
N LEU A 66 16.60 0.11 2.98
CA LEU A 66 16.03 -0.99 3.76
C LEU A 66 16.88 -1.22 5.00
N SER A 67 16.24 -1.27 6.15
CA SER A 67 16.86 -1.64 7.42
C SER A 67 17.04 -3.15 7.53
N ASP A 68 17.89 -3.61 8.47
CA ASP A 68 18.03 -5.02 8.79
C ASP A 68 16.67 -5.61 9.20
N HIS A 69 16.35 -6.80 8.65
CA HIS A 69 15.07 -7.49 8.86
C HIS A 69 13.84 -6.79 8.25
N GLU A 70 14.03 -5.70 7.53
CA GLU A 70 12.94 -5.07 6.78
C GLU A 70 12.62 -5.87 5.52
N ARG A 71 11.34 -6.12 5.27
CA ARG A 71 10.87 -6.93 4.14
C ARG A 71 9.95 -6.11 3.27
N ILE A 72 10.17 -6.21 1.96
CA ILE A 72 9.26 -5.64 0.97
C ILE A 72 7.98 -6.49 0.94
N GLU A 73 6.87 -5.87 1.28
CA GLU A 73 5.54 -6.49 1.23
C GLU A 73 4.88 -6.28 -0.14
N TYR A 74 5.02 -5.08 -0.69
CA TYR A 74 4.52 -4.77 -2.02
C TYR A 74 5.21 -3.54 -2.62
N ALA A 75 5.20 -3.44 -3.95
CA ALA A 75 5.67 -2.24 -4.64
C ALA A 75 4.82 -1.93 -5.87
N ALA A 76 4.63 -0.65 -6.14
CA ALA A 76 3.90 -0.13 -7.29
C ALA A 76 4.60 1.09 -7.88
N LEU A 77 4.31 1.36 -9.15
CA LEU A 77 4.80 2.55 -9.84
C LEU A 77 3.76 3.65 -9.82
N GLY A 78 4.23 4.88 -9.70
CA GLY A 78 3.39 6.06 -9.70
C GLY A 78 4.11 7.28 -10.22
N ILE A 79 3.37 8.38 -10.26
CA ILE A 79 3.85 9.69 -10.67
C ILE A 79 3.45 10.70 -9.60
N THR A 80 4.39 11.51 -9.14
CA THR A 80 4.13 12.59 -8.18
C THR A 80 3.38 13.75 -8.83
N ASP A 81 2.84 14.67 -8.04
CA ASP A 81 2.22 15.92 -8.52
C ASP A 81 3.18 16.78 -9.36
N GLN A 82 4.50 16.62 -9.17
CA GLN A 82 5.53 17.28 -9.98
C GLN A 82 5.85 16.55 -11.28
N GLY A 83 5.14 15.45 -11.58
CA GLY A 83 5.35 14.65 -12.78
C GLY A 83 6.58 13.74 -12.72
N GLU A 84 7.10 13.44 -11.53
CA GLU A 84 8.25 12.59 -11.35
C GLU A 84 7.83 11.12 -11.21
N ASP A 85 8.45 10.24 -12.00
CA ASP A 85 8.27 8.79 -11.88
C ASP A 85 8.85 8.30 -10.56
N VAL A 86 8.05 7.60 -9.77
CA VAL A 86 8.44 7.04 -8.49
C VAL A 86 8.04 5.56 -8.37
N MET A 87 8.81 4.83 -7.59
CA MET A 87 8.43 3.51 -7.11
C MET A 87 8.08 3.60 -5.63
N LEU A 88 6.85 3.26 -5.31
CA LEU A 88 6.41 3.13 -3.92
C LEU A 88 6.66 1.69 -3.47
N THR A 89 7.49 1.54 -2.46
CA THR A 89 7.82 0.24 -1.87
C THR A 89 7.31 0.23 -0.43
N CYS A 90 6.24 -0.52 -0.20
CA CYS A 90 5.74 -0.77 1.14
C CYS A 90 6.50 -1.94 1.75
N THR A 91 7.08 -1.73 2.90
CA THR A 91 7.71 -2.77 3.71
C THR A 91 6.85 -3.07 4.95
N ASN A 92 7.33 -3.95 5.80
CA ASN A 92 6.71 -4.19 7.10
C ASN A 92 6.96 -3.07 8.13
N GLN A 93 7.74 -2.01 7.78
CA GLN A 93 8.07 -0.89 8.68
C GLN A 93 7.86 0.47 8.03
N ASN A 94 8.18 0.61 6.76
CA ASN A 94 8.23 1.88 6.07
C ASN A 94 7.50 1.84 4.73
N LEU A 95 7.07 3.01 4.26
CA LEU A 95 6.77 3.28 2.88
C LEU A 95 7.94 4.07 2.28
N ILE A 96 8.63 3.48 1.32
CA ILE A 96 9.75 4.10 0.61
C ILE A 96 9.22 4.62 -0.73
N ILE A 97 9.32 5.93 -0.96
CA ILE A 97 9.05 6.58 -2.23
C ILE A 97 10.38 6.81 -2.91
N LEU A 98 10.73 5.95 -3.86
CA LEU A 98 11.99 5.96 -4.56
C LEU A 98 11.86 6.76 -5.86
N SER A 99 12.53 7.90 -5.96
CA SER A 99 12.59 8.71 -7.18
C SER A 99 13.39 8.00 -8.26
N LYS A 100 12.91 8.02 -9.49
CA LYS A 100 13.64 7.49 -10.65
C LYS A 100 14.75 8.43 -11.11
N LYS A 101 14.48 9.73 -11.09
CA LYS A 101 15.39 10.74 -11.64
C LYS A 101 16.56 11.04 -10.71
N HIS A 102 16.28 11.11 -9.42
CA HIS A 102 17.26 11.44 -8.38
C HIS A 102 17.09 10.51 -7.16
N PRO A 103 17.38 9.20 -7.31
CA PRO A 103 17.04 8.23 -6.28
C PRO A 103 17.77 8.46 -4.94
N SER A 104 18.96 9.06 -4.96
CA SER A 104 19.72 9.35 -3.74
C SER A 104 19.30 10.65 -3.04
N GLU A 105 18.68 11.59 -3.77
CA GLU A 105 18.36 12.93 -3.28
C GLU A 105 16.88 13.10 -2.96
N ASN A 106 16.01 12.57 -3.83
CA ASN A 106 14.57 12.79 -3.77
C ASN A 106 13.79 11.57 -3.25
N SER A 107 14.49 10.52 -2.79
CA SER A 107 13.80 9.39 -2.18
C SER A 107 13.39 9.71 -0.74
N ARG A 108 12.20 9.30 -0.36
CA ARG A 108 11.61 9.56 0.95
C ARG A 108 11.29 8.23 1.64
N VAL A 109 11.73 8.09 2.87
CA VAL A 109 11.36 6.97 3.75
C VAL A 109 10.37 7.48 4.77
N ILE A 110 9.19 6.91 4.80
CA ILE A 110 8.08 7.29 5.67
C ILE A 110 7.77 6.11 6.58
N PRO A 111 8.01 6.22 7.89
CA PRO A 111 7.55 5.20 8.83
C PRO A 111 6.05 4.97 8.71
N LEU A 112 5.61 3.72 8.59
CA LEU A 112 4.19 3.41 8.45
C LEU A 112 3.37 3.88 9.66
N THR A 113 4.02 4.03 10.81
CA THR A 113 3.39 4.59 12.03
C THR A 113 3.09 6.08 11.95
N GLU A 114 3.70 6.80 11.01
CA GLU A 114 3.46 8.24 10.77
C GLU A 114 2.36 8.49 9.74
N ILE A 115 1.92 7.45 9.02
CA ILE A 115 0.83 7.55 8.06
C ILE A 115 -0.49 7.59 8.81
N MET A 116 -1.11 8.76 8.83
CA MET A 116 -2.37 9.01 9.54
C MET A 116 -3.59 8.57 8.75
N SER A 117 -3.53 8.65 7.41
CA SER A 117 -4.63 8.27 6.53
C SER A 117 -4.12 7.81 5.17
N VAL A 118 -4.81 6.84 4.60
CA VAL A 118 -4.54 6.28 3.27
C VAL A 118 -5.84 6.24 2.50
N LEU A 119 -5.95 7.05 1.47
CA LEU A 119 -7.12 7.14 0.60
C LEU A 119 -6.73 6.77 -0.82
N LEU A 120 -7.45 5.84 -1.43
CA LEU A 120 -7.35 5.50 -2.84
C LEU A 120 -8.58 6.03 -3.56
N GLN A 121 -8.39 6.91 -4.53
CA GLN A 121 -9.45 7.48 -5.34
C GLN A 121 -9.33 7.01 -6.79
N GLN A 122 -10.45 6.58 -7.34
CA GLN A 122 -10.52 6.17 -8.74
C GLN A 122 -10.59 7.39 -9.64
N GLN A 123 -9.62 7.52 -10.54
CA GLN A 123 -9.60 8.49 -11.61
C GLN A 123 -9.99 7.84 -12.96
N ILE A 124 -10.15 8.63 -14.01
CA ILE A 124 -10.57 8.13 -15.33
C ILE A 124 -9.54 7.15 -15.91
N ILE A 125 -8.27 7.47 -15.80
CA ILE A 125 -7.15 6.74 -16.45
C ILE A 125 -6.28 6.01 -15.40
N SER A 126 -6.17 6.53 -14.19
CA SER A 126 -5.29 6.06 -13.13
C SER A 126 -6.04 5.96 -11.80
N GLU A 127 -5.38 5.47 -10.77
CA GLU A 127 -5.83 5.58 -9.38
C GLU A 127 -4.96 6.64 -8.68
N GLU A 128 -5.54 7.44 -7.83
CA GLU A 128 -4.82 8.43 -7.03
C GLU A 128 -4.73 7.96 -5.58
N LEU A 129 -3.50 7.81 -5.11
CA LEU A 129 -3.20 7.51 -3.71
C LEU A 129 -2.88 8.81 -2.99
N THR A 130 -3.71 9.15 -2.02
CA THR A 130 -3.48 10.26 -1.09
C THR A 130 -3.07 9.71 0.27
N LEU A 131 -1.93 10.14 0.76
CA LEU A 131 -1.43 9.83 2.09
C LEU A 131 -1.44 11.11 2.93
N ILE A 132 -1.85 11.02 4.18
CA ILE A 132 -1.64 12.07 5.18
C ILE A 132 -0.54 11.60 6.12
N VAL A 133 0.58 12.29 6.10
CA VAL A 133 1.78 11.99 6.89
C VAL A 133 2.12 13.23 7.72
N ASN A 134 2.02 13.15 9.04
CA ASN A 134 2.33 14.29 9.94
C ASN A 134 1.64 15.60 9.52
N ASN A 135 0.37 15.55 9.12
CA ASN A 135 -0.45 16.65 8.59
C ASN A 135 -0.03 17.17 7.19
N GLU A 136 0.94 16.56 6.54
CA GLU A 136 1.25 16.83 5.14
C GLU A 136 0.50 15.87 4.23
N GLN A 137 0.01 16.37 3.10
CA GLN A 137 -0.62 15.55 2.07
C GLN A 137 0.41 15.18 1.01
N VAL A 138 0.46 13.89 0.69
CA VAL A 138 1.29 13.33 -0.39
C VAL A 138 0.36 12.64 -1.38
N ASN A 139 0.34 13.13 -2.62
CA ASN A 139 -0.48 12.58 -3.70
C ASN A 139 0.40 11.87 -4.71
N ILE A 140 -0.01 10.68 -5.10
CA ILE A 140 0.67 9.88 -6.12
C ILE A 140 -0.38 9.30 -7.07
N SER A 141 -0.26 9.61 -8.34
CA SER A 141 -1.04 8.96 -9.39
C SER A 141 -0.45 7.58 -9.68
N LEU A 142 -1.20 6.51 -9.42
CA LEU A 142 -0.77 5.14 -9.64
C LEU A 142 -1.23 4.63 -11.00
N LEU A 143 -0.29 4.06 -11.76
CA LEU A 143 -0.50 3.75 -13.18
C LEU A 143 -1.34 2.48 -13.41
N ASN A 144 -1.52 1.64 -12.40
CA ASN A 144 -2.20 0.37 -12.55
C ASN A 144 -3.19 0.14 -11.40
N LYS A 145 -4.46 -0.06 -11.74
CA LYS A 145 -5.56 -0.26 -10.77
C LYS A 145 -5.33 -1.42 -9.81
N THR A 146 -4.85 -2.55 -10.33
CA THR A 146 -4.63 -3.75 -9.51
C THR A 146 -3.49 -3.52 -8.52
N THR A 147 -2.38 -2.94 -8.97
CA THR A 147 -1.24 -2.65 -8.09
C THR A 147 -1.55 -1.55 -7.08
N ALA A 148 -2.40 -0.59 -7.45
CA ALA A 148 -2.87 0.47 -6.56
C ALA A 148 -3.63 -0.09 -5.34
N VAL A 149 -4.57 -1.00 -5.59
CA VAL A 149 -5.33 -1.67 -4.52
C VAL A 149 -4.40 -2.47 -3.62
N LEU A 150 -3.55 -3.33 -4.20
CA LEU A 150 -2.64 -4.17 -3.43
C LEU A 150 -1.62 -3.37 -2.61
N LEU A 151 -1.10 -2.26 -3.16
CA LEU A 151 -0.22 -1.36 -2.41
C LEU A 151 -0.98 -0.72 -1.24
N THR A 152 -2.19 -0.22 -1.48
CA THR A 152 -3.02 0.40 -0.46
C THR A 152 -3.33 -0.59 0.68
N GLU A 153 -3.67 -1.83 0.34
CA GLU A 153 -3.90 -2.89 1.32
C GLU A 153 -2.62 -3.22 2.13
N ALA A 154 -1.46 -3.27 1.46
CA ALA A 154 -0.19 -3.48 2.14
C ALA A 154 0.14 -2.34 3.11
N ILE A 155 -0.03 -1.07 2.69
CA ILE A 155 0.18 0.08 3.56
C ILE A 155 -0.77 0.02 4.77
N LYS A 156 -2.07 -0.19 4.56
CA LYS A 156 -3.07 -0.29 5.62
C LYS A 156 -2.79 -1.42 6.61
N LYS A 157 -2.39 -2.58 6.11
CA LYS A 157 -2.05 -3.73 6.95
C LYS A 157 -0.93 -3.41 7.95
N TRP A 158 0.04 -2.61 7.53
CA TRP A 158 1.24 -2.35 8.32
C TRP A 158 1.25 -0.96 8.97
N SER A 159 0.50 0.01 8.45
CA SER A 159 0.20 1.25 9.17
C SER A 159 -0.81 0.91 10.26
N ARG A 160 -0.38 0.85 11.51
CA ARG A 160 -1.21 0.49 12.68
C ARG A 160 -2.47 1.34 12.86
N ASN A 161 -2.75 2.26 11.94
CA ASN A 161 -3.85 3.21 12.01
C ASN A 161 -5.22 2.62 11.68
N ASP A 162 -5.35 1.67 10.73
CA ASP A 162 -6.66 1.06 10.45
C ASP A 162 -7.08 0.11 11.58
N ASP A 163 -6.16 -0.71 12.07
CA ASP A 163 -6.42 -1.58 13.24
C ASP A 163 -6.77 -0.76 14.50
N ASN A 164 -6.22 0.45 14.64
CA ASN A 164 -6.49 1.30 15.78
C ASN A 164 -7.82 2.04 15.62
N LEU A 165 -8.14 2.53 14.42
CA LEU A 165 -9.41 3.21 14.15
C LEU A 165 -10.60 2.24 14.23
N ASP A 166 -10.49 1.06 13.63
CA ASP A 166 -11.52 0.04 13.70
C ASP A 166 -11.73 -0.46 15.14
N LYS A 167 -10.64 -0.67 15.90
CA LYS A 167 -10.71 -0.98 17.33
C LYS A 167 -11.34 0.16 18.14
N GLN A 168 -10.98 1.41 17.84
CA GLN A 168 -11.58 2.58 18.49
C GLN A 168 -13.07 2.69 18.19
N VAL A 169 -13.46 2.51 16.92
CA VAL A 169 -14.88 2.51 16.51
C VAL A 169 -15.64 1.37 17.18
N GLU A 170 -15.07 0.16 17.24
CA GLU A 170 -15.69 -0.96 17.95
C GLU A 170 -15.81 -0.73 19.45
N GLN A 171 -14.78 -0.14 20.07
CA GLN A 171 -14.82 0.24 21.50
C GLN A 171 -15.88 1.31 21.75
N ILE A 172 -16.00 2.33 20.89
CA ILE A 172 -17.04 3.35 21.02
C ILE A 172 -18.44 2.77 20.83
N LYS A 173 -18.63 1.84 19.90
CA LYS A 173 -19.91 1.11 19.74
C LYS A 173 -20.26 0.32 20.99
N LYS A 174 -19.32 -0.45 21.55
CA LYS A 174 -19.54 -1.17 22.82
C LYS A 174 -19.86 -0.23 23.99
N LEU A 175 -19.19 0.91 24.08
CA LEU A 175 -19.52 1.92 25.10
C LEU A 175 -20.92 2.50 24.90
N LYS A 176 -21.34 2.69 23.66
CA LYS A 176 -22.70 3.17 23.38
C LYS A 176 -23.76 2.13 23.75
N ASP A 177 -23.51 0.86 23.47
CA ASP A 177 -24.40 -0.22 23.90
C ASP A 177 -24.54 -0.27 25.43
N LEU A 178 -23.46 -0.02 26.19
CA LEU A 178 -23.51 0.06 27.66
C LEU A 178 -24.24 1.30 28.15
N LEU A 179 -24.15 2.43 27.45
CA LEU A 179 -24.94 3.61 27.72
C LEU A 179 -26.44 3.35 27.50
N ASP A 180 -26.79 2.74 26.34
CA ASP A 180 -28.17 2.45 25.98
C ASP A 180 -28.81 1.41 26.93
N GLN A 181 -28.00 0.56 27.57
CA GLN A 181 -28.41 -0.39 28.62
C GLN A 181 -28.46 0.26 30.02
N GLY A 182 -28.12 1.54 30.16
CA GLY A 182 -28.12 2.25 31.44
C GLY A 182 -26.98 1.82 32.40
N ILE A 183 -25.97 1.10 31.90
CA ILE A 183 -24.79 0.66 32.66
C ILE A 183 -23.77 1.78 32.80
N LEU A 184 -23.70 2.68 31.79
CA LEU A 184 -22.88 3.89 31.80
C LEU A 184 -23.77 5.13 31.80
N THR A 185 -23.32 6.18 32.46
CA THR A 185 -23.92 7.51 32.31
C THR A 185 -23.41 8.22 31.07
N GLU A 186 -24.12 9.23 30.58
CA GLU A 186 -23.70 10.05 29.44
C GLU A 186 -22.32 10.69 29.70
N GLU A 187 -22.07 11.15 30.90
CA GLU A 187 -20.78 11.78 31.29
C GLU A 187 -19.64 10.80 31.24
N GLU A 188 -19.84 9.58 31.72
CA GLU A 188 -18.84 8.50 31.65
C GLU A 188 -18.58 8.06 30.20
N PHE A 189 -19.63 7.99 29.37
CA PHE A 189 -19.48 7.69 27.95
C PHE A 189 -18.65 8.76 27.24
N GLN A 190 -18.94 10.05 27.46
CA GLN A 190 -18.18 11.14 26.83
C GLN A 190 -16.72 11.18 27.29
N ALA A 191 -16.47 10.96 28.58
CA ALA A 191 -15.12 10.90 29.12
C ALA A 191 -14.31 9.73 28.47
N LYS A 192 -14.89 8.53 28.40
CA LYS A 192 -14.24 7.37 27.78
C LYS A 192 -14.05 7.53 26.27
N LYS A 193 -15.03 8.12 25.59
CA LYS A 193 -14.94 8.43 24.16
C LYS A 193 -13.77 9.38 23.85
N LYS A 194 -13.61 10.45 24.63
CA LYS A 194 -12.46 11.38 24.51
C LYS A 194 -11.13 10.65 24.73
N GLN A 195 -11.07 9.78 25.73
CA GLN A 195 -9.87 8.98 26.02
C GLN A 195 -9.48 8.05 24.86
N ILE A 196 -10.48 7.39 24.23
CA ILE A 196 -10.26 6.49 23.08
C ILE A 196 -9.78 7.30 21.87
N LEU A 197 -10.41 8.47 21.61
CA LEU A 197 -10.08 9.34 20.48
C LEU A 197 -8.83 10.21 20.72
N LYS A 198 -8.28 10.21 21.94
CA LYS A 198 -7.11 11.01 22.37
C LYS A 198 -7.29 12.52 22.11
N ILE A 199 -8.49 13.04 22.36
CA ILE A 199 -8.87 14.46 22.21
C ILE A 199 -9.34 15.05 23.55
#